data_54a9561f269ae272aaad5657d9fa37b1
#
_entry.id   54a9561f269ae272aaad5657d9fa37b1
#
_cell.length_a   1.000
_cell.length_b   1.000
_cell.length_c   1.000
_cell.angle_alpha   90.00
_cell.angle_beta   90.00
_cell.angle_gamma   90.00
#
_symmetry.space_group_name_H-M   'P 1'
#
loop_
_entity.id
_entity.type
_entity.pdbx_description
1 polymer ?
#
loop_
_entity_poly.entity_id
_entity_poly.type
_entity_poly.pdbx_seq_one_letter_code
_entity_poly.pdbx_strand_id
1 'polypeptide(L)'
;MNKDEKLKALDAATLSAQMASYTKATSYIAVVQKALENEPDIKMHLMADIYPMGEERAVVRECLGVLLTTTQLPSAARSVVINVETVCKIAEAVDEKKPCISKNMTVRGKLNGGNEAHVFFDVPVGVSVGEMIEKAGGIDGKYGEIIMGGAFTGKSTTLDAPTTKTTGAILVTVEFPDLHG
;
A
#
# COMPACT_ATOMS: atom_id res chain seq x y z
N MET A 1 5.43 17.57 -18.73
CA MET A 1 4.88 17.06 -17.45
C MET A 1 5.76 17.61 -16.33
N ASN A 2 5.20 18.35 -15.38
CA ASN A 2 5.96 18.90 -14.27
C ASN A 2 6.31 17.83 -13.22
N LYS A 3 7.13 18.18 -12.19
CA LYS A 3 7.58 17.26 -11.15
C LYS A 3 6.38 16.64 -10.38
N ASP A 4 5.33 17.42 -10.16
CA ASP A 4 4.15 17.00 -9.41
C ASP A 4 3.28 16.02 -10.20
N GLU A 5 3.19 16.20 -11.51
CA GLU A 5 2.51 15.25 -12.40
C GLU A 5 3.26 13.92 -12.48
N LYS A 6 4.61 13.96 -12.47
CA LYS A 6 5.44 12.75 -12.45
C LYS A 6 5.28 11.98 -11.13
N LEU A 7 5.31 12.70 -9.99
CA LEU A 7 5.12 12.10 -8.67
C LEU A 7 3.72 11.51 -8.51
N LYS A 8 2.66 12.21 -8.93
CA LYS A 8 1.29 11.70 -8.93
C LYS A 8 1.10 10.50 -9.84
N ALA A 9 1.76 10.48 -11.00
CA ALA A 9 1.74 9.32 -11.90
C ALA A 9 2.44 8.11 -11.28
N LEU A 10 3.54 8.32 -10.58
CA LEU A 10 4.28 7.28 -9.87
C LEU A 10 3.44 6.70 -8.70
N ASP A 11 2.79 7.56 -7.93
CA ASP A 11 1.92 7.18 -6.81
C ASP A 11 0.72 6.37 -7.30
N ALA A 12 0.02 6.86 -8.33
CA ALA A 12 -1.09 6.15 -8.95
C ALA A 12 -0.68 4.77 -9.50
N ALA A 13 0.50 4.67 -10.10
CA ALA A 13 1.02 3.42 -10.65
C ALA A 13 1.32 2.40 -9.56
N THR A 14 1.90 2.81 -8.45
CA THR A 14 2.28 1.89 -7.36
C THR A 14 1.08 1.41 -6.55
N LEU A 15 0.15 2.31 -6.23
CA LEU A 15 -1.11 1.93 -5.56
C LEU A 15 -1.91 0.93 -6.40
N SER A 16 -1.91 1.08 -7.71
CA SER A 16 -2.67 0.19 -8.59
C SER A 16 -1.94 -1.11 -8.93
N ALA A 17 -0.61 -1.14 -8.95
CA ALA A 17 0.15 -2.38 -9.10
C ALA A 17 -0.09 -3.35 -7.93
N GLN A 18 -0.36 -2.83 -6.73
CA GLN A 18 -0.77 -3.64 -5.57
C GLN A 18 -2.24 -4.11 -5.65
N MET A 19 -3.05 -3.54 -6.54
CA MET A 19 -4.52 -3.68 -6.51
C MET A 19 -5.13 -4.23 -7.79
N ALA A 20 -4.39 -4.32 -8.88
CA ALA A 20 -4.98 -4.60 -10.20
C ALA A 20 -4.76 -6.03 -10.67
N SER A 21 -5.78 -6.59 -11.33
CA SER A 21 -5.61 -7.74 -12.21
C SER A 21 -4.61 -7.39 -13.33
N TYR A 22 -3.87 -8.38 -13.82
CA TYR A 22 -2.80 -8.27 -14.79
C TYR A 22 -3.09 -7.33 -15.99
N THR A 23 -4.34 -7.26 -16.45
CA THR A 23 -4.79 -6.38 -17.55
C THR A 23 -4.82 -4.89 -17.20
N LYS A 24 -5.04 -4.52 -15.95
CA LYS A 24 -4.97 -3.12 -15.49
C LYS A 24 -3.53 -2.67 -15.24
N ALA A 25 -2.66 -3.55 -14.79
CA ALA A 25 -1.25 -3.25 -14.55
C ALA A 25 -0.52 -2.73 -15.82
N THR A 26 -0.89 -3.24 -17.00
CA THR A 26 -0.23 -2.83 -18.26
C THR A 26 -0.40 -1.34 -18.59
N SER A 27 -1.56 -0.75 -18.28
CA SER A 27 -1.81 0.67 -18.52
C SER A 27 -1.00 1.57 -17.59
N TYR A 28 -0.79 1.15 -16.34
CA TYR A 28 0.01 1.90 -15.37
C TYR A 28 1.50 1.80 -15.63
N ILE A 29 1.99 0.65 -16.09
CA ILE A 29 3.37 0.47 -16.53
C ILE A 29 3.72 1.50 -17.61
N ALA A 30 2.86 1.67 -18.61
CA ALA A 30 3.07 2.64 -19.68
C ALA A 30 3.12 4.09 -19.15
N VAL A 31 2.28 4.44 -18.18
CA VAL A 31 2.27 5.77 -17.55
C VAL A 31 3.58 6.01 -16.79
N VAL A 32 4.04 5.04 -16.02
CA VAL A 32 5.31 5.14 -15.27
C VAL A 32 6.49 5.22 -16.23
N GLN A 33 6.54 4.36 -17.26
CA GLN A 33 7.58 4.41 -18.28
C GLN A 33 7.68 5.78 -18.93
N LYS A 34 6.54 6.35 -19.34
CA LYS A 34 6.48 7.69 -19.91
C LYS A 34 6.94 8.77 -18.93
N ALA A 35 6.61 8.64 -17.66
CA ALA A 35 7.05 9.56 -16.62
C ALA A 35 8.58 9.54 -16.44
N LEU A 36 9.21 8.39 -16.66
CA LEU A 36 10.64 8.16 -16.46
C LEU A 36 11.50 8.38 -17.72
N GLU A 37 10.91 8.67 -18.89
CA GLU A 37 11.64 8.82 -20.17
C GLU A 37 12.83 9.78 -20.10
N ASN A 38 12.73 10.84 -19.28
CA ASN A 38 13.76 11.85 -19.13
C ASN A 38 14.49 11.80 -17.79
N GLU A 39 14.40 10.68 -17.07
CA GLU A 39 14.99 10.46 -15.74
C GLU A 39 15.98 9.28 -15.80
N PRO A 40 17.19 9.45 -16.36
CA PRO A 40 18.12 8.36 -16.63
C PRO A 40 18.63 7.64 -15.36
N ASP A 41 18.55 8.31 -14.20
CA ASP A 41 18.99 7.78 -12.93
C ASP A 41 17.91 6.93 -12.24
N ILE A 42 16.67 6.92 -12.75
CA ILE A 42 15.58 6.15 -12.19
C ILE A 42 15.31 4.94 -13.08
N LYS A 43 15.48 3.75 -12.51
CA LYS A 43 15.20 2.48 -13.20
C LYS A 43 13.90 1.87 -12.71
N MET A 44 13.07 1.42 -13.64
CA MET A 44 11.87 0.67 -13.34
C MET A 44 12.16 -0.84 -13.39
N HIS A 45 11.83 -1.53 -12.31
CA HIS A 45 11.85 -2.99 -12.24
C HIS A 45 10.44 -3.53 -12.15
N LEU A 46 10.08 -4.43 -13.07
CA LEU A 46 8.81 -5.15 -13.02
C LEU A 46 8.99 -6.40 -12.18
N MET A 47 8.20 -6.51 -11.14
CA MET A 47 8.18 -7.67 -10.26
C MET A 47 6.89 -8.46 -10.46
N ALA A 48 6.88 -9.73 -10.08
CA ALA A 48 5.67 -10.55 -10.13
C ALA A 48 4.58 -9.96 -9.22
N ASP A 49 3.34 -9.88 -9.73
CA ASP A 49 2.19 -9.40 -8.98
C ASP A 49 1.63 -10.51 -8.07
N ILE A 50 2.44 -10.93 -7.12
CA ILE A 50 2.08 -11.91 -6.09
C ILE A 50 2.50 -11.40 -4.71
N TYR A 51 1.64 -11.59 -3.73
CA TYR A 51 1.96 -11.28 -2.35
C TYR A 51 2.96 -12.32 -1.79
N PRO A 52 4.05 -11.95 -1.09
CA PRO A 52 4.42 -10.61 -0.60
C PRO A 52 5.61 -9.98 -1.37
N MET A 53 5.60 -9.98 -2.70
CA MET A 53 6.75 -9.47 -3.48
C MET A 53 7.12 -8.01 -3.20
N GLY A 54 6.21 -7.21 -2.62
CA GLY A 54 6.49 -5.86 -2.13
C GLY A 54 7.19 -5.79 -0.77
N GLU A 55 7.49 -6.93 -0.12
CA GLU A 55 8.24 -6.98 1.14
C GLU A 55 9.70 -6.58 0.91
N GLU A 56 10.29 -5.84 1.85
CA GLU A 56 11.60 -5.20 1.69
C GLU A 56 12.71 -6.14 1.20
N ARG A 57 12.80 -7.35 1.74
CA ARG A 57 13.85 -8.32 1.36
C ARG A 57 13.60 -8.92 -0.02
N ALA A 58 12.32 -9.10 -0.39
CA ALA A 58 11.95 -9.53 -1.73
C ALA A 58 12.33 -8.46 -2.75
N VAL A 59 12.04 -7.19 -2.48
CA VAL A 59 12.44 -6.06 -3.33
C VAL A 59 13.96 -6.00 -3.49
N VAL A 60 14.73 -6.11 -2.40
CA VAL A 60 16.20 -6.11 -2.46
C VAL A 60 16.72 -7.29 -3.29
N ARG A 61 16.17 -8.48 -3.12
CA ARG A 61 16.55 -9.67 -3.90
C ARG A 61 16.28 -9.46 -5.39
N GLU A 62 15.09 -9.02 -5.75
CA GLU A 62 14.69 -8.88 -7.15
C GLU A 62 15.43 -7.73 -7.86
N CYS A 63 15.62 -6.60 -7.19
CA CYS A 63 16.25 -5.43 -7.79
C CYS A 63 17.79 -5.47 -7.75
N LEU A 64 18.40 -6.08 -6.74
CA LEU A 64 19.84 -6.06 -6.51
C LEU A 64 20.51 -7.44 -6.56
N GLY A 65 19.72 -8.52 -6.60
CA GLY A 65 20.26 -9.89 -6.55
C GLY A 65 20.87 -10.28 -5.19
N VAL A 66 20.62 -9.51 -4.13
CA VAL A 66 21.19 -9.75 -2.80
C VAL A 66 20.17 -10.45 -1.91
N LEU A 67 20.56 -11.61 -1.37
CA LEU A 67 19.77 -12.33 -0.39
C LEU A 67 20.07 -11.81 1.03
N LEU A 68 19.04 -11.29 1.68
CA LEU A 68 19.09 -10.88 3.08
C LEU A 68 18.54 -12.00 3.98
N THR A 69 19.19 -12.21 5.12
CA THR A 69 18.67 -13.10 6.17
C THR A 69 17.47 -12.46 6.88
N THR A 70 16.76 -13.25 7.69
CA THR A 70 15.60 -12.78 8.43
C THR A 70 15.89 -11.65 9.44
N THR A 71 17.15 -11.53 9.85
CA THR A 71 17.61 -10.51 10.81
C THR A 71 18.29 -9.32 10.16
N GLN A 72 18.58 -9.39 8.87
CA GLN A 72 19.23 -8.30 8.14
C GLN A 72 18.22 -7.29 7.59
N LEU A 73 18.58 -6.02 7.67
CA LEU A 73 17.85 -4.91 7.07
C LEU A 73 18.37 -4.62 5.65
N PRO A 74 17.61 -3.92 4.80
CA PRO A 74 18.05 -3.50 3.47
C PRO A 74 19.39 -2.74 3.46
N SER A 75 19.73 -2.06 4.55
CA SER A 75 21.03 -1.37 4.72
C SER A 75 22.25 -2.30 4.62
N ALA A 76 22.11 -3.60 4.93
CA ALA A 76 23.17 -4.58 4.71
C ALA A 76 23.50 -4.78 3.22
N ALA A 77 22.53 -4.53 2.34
CA ALA A 77 22.70 -4.48 0.89
C ALA A 77 22.96 -3.05 0.37
N ARG A 78 23.33 -2.11 1.24
CA ARG A 78 23.54 -0.69 0.94
C ARG A 78 22.33 -0.05 0.22
N SER A 79 21.15 -0.47 0.59
CA SER A 79 19.89 0.01 -0.01
C SER A 79 18.91 0.46 1.06
N VAL A 80 17.94 1.26 0.63
CA VAL A 80 16.77 1.66 1.43
C VAL A 80 15.54 1.34 0.61
N VAL A 81 14.59 0.63 1.20
CA VAL A 81 13.29 0.37 0.57
C VAL A 81 12.28 1.32 1.18
N ILE A 82 11.66 2.13 0.34
CA ILE A 82 10.69 3.14 0.76
C ILE A 82 9.42 2.98 -0.07
N ASN A 83 8.27 2.98 0.59
CA ASN A 83 6.98 3.01 -0.09
C ASN A 83 6.85 4.32 -0.88
N VAL A 84 6.30 4.25 -2.09
CA VAL A 84 6.19 5.39 -3.00
C VAL A 84 5.34 6.53 -2.41
N GLU A 85 4.27 6.23 -1.69
CA GLU A 85 3.49 7.26 -1.00
C GLU A 85 4.34 8.02 0.03
N THR A 86 5.23 7.31 0.74
CA THR A 86 6.17 7.95 1.66
C THR A 86 7.10 8.91 0.90
N VAL A 87 7.60 8.51 -0.27
CA VAL A 87 8.42 9.39 -1.11
C VAL A 87 7.65 10.63 -1.55
N CYS A 88 6.38 10.47 -1.96
CA CYS A 88 5.50 11.58 -2.32
C CYS A 88 5.29 12.54 -1.13
N LYS A 89 5.00 11.99 0.04
CA LYS A 89 4.81 12.80 1.27
C LYS A 89 6.09 13.51 1.73
N ILE A 90 7.26 12.91 1.50
CA ILE A 90 8.55 13.57 1.73
C ILE A 90 8.71 14.77 0.76
N ALA A 91 8.41 14.57 -0.52
CA ALA A 91 8.48 15.64 -1.51
C ALA A 91 7.52 16.79 -1.16
N GLU A 92 6.26 16.50 -0.83
CA GLU A 92 5.30 17.50 -0.36
C GLU A 92 5.82 18.26 0.88
N ALA A 93 6.42 17.54 1.83
CA ALA A 93 6.94 18.17 3.05
C ALA A 93 8.15 19.08 2.78
N VAL A 94 9.05 18.69 1.90
CA VAL A 94 10.28 19.43 1.58
C VAL A 94 9.99 20.62 0.66
N ASP A 95 9.27 20.38 -0.43
CA ASP A 95 9.04 21.38 -1.48
C ASP A 95 7.90 22.34 -1.12
N GLU A 96 6.80 21.82 -0.58
CA GLU A 96 5.56 22.57 -0.31
C GLU A 96 5.38 22.95 1.16
N LYS A 97 6.24 22.45 2.06
CA LYS A 97 6.09 22.59 3.53
C LYS A 97 4.78 22.02 4.06
N LYS A 98 4.19 21.06 3.36
CA LYS A 98 2.93 20.42 3.72
C LYS A 98 3.18 19.26 4.69
N PRO A 99 2.60 19.26 5.88
CA PRO A 99 2.74 18.16 6.82
C PRO A 99 1.95 16.93 6.34
N CYS A 100 2.41 15.74 6.70
CA CYS A 100 1.67 14.50 6.43
C CYS A 100 0.47 14.39 7.39
N ILE A 101 -0.69 14.84 6.96
CA ILE A 101 -1.96 14.83 7.70
C ILE A 101 -3.04 13.95 7.05
N SER A 102 -2.74 13.36 5.91
CA SER A 102 -3.62 12.45 5.20
C SER A 102 -2.85 11.25 4.65
N LYS A 103 -3.56 10.16 4.40
CA LYS A 103 -3.04 8.92 3.82
C LYS A 103 -3.98 8.39 2.75
N ASN A 104 -3.38 7.71 1.77
CA ASN A 104 -4.14 6.83 0.89
C ASN A 104 -4.26 5.47 1.57
N MET A 105 -5.43 4.87 1.54
CA MET A 105 -5.63 3.56 2.16
C MET A 105 -6.62 2.70 1.41
N THR A 106 -6.46 1.41 1.59
CA THR A 106 -7.33 0.37 1.01
C THR A 106 -8.14 -0.28 2.11
N VAL A 107 -9.43 -0.43 1.90
CA VAL A 107 -10.30 -1.26 2.74
C VAL A 107 -10.75 -2.47 1.93
N ARG A 108 -10.58 -3.67 2.49
CA ARG A 108 -10.91 -4.92 1.81
C ARG A 108 -11.36 -5.99 2.81
N GLY A 109 -12.01 -7.01 2.31
CA GLY A 109 -12.36 -8.20 3.06
C GLY A 109 -13.84 -8.48 3.07
N LYS A 110 -14.38 -8.93 4.21
CA LYS A 110 -15.78 -9.29 4.34
C LYS A 110 -16.66 -8.05 4.44
N LEU A 111 -16.93 -7.44 3.30
CA LEU A 111 -17.72 -6.21 3.15
C LEU A 111 -18.99 -6.48 2.34
N ASN A 112 -20.01 -5.67 2.57
CA ASN A 112 -21.18 -5.63 1.69
C ASN A 112 -20.76 -5.23 0.27
N GLY A 113 -21.22 -5.98 -0.73
CA GLY A 113 -20.82 -5.77 -2.12
C GLY A 113 -19.69 -6.69 -2.61
N GLY A 114 -19.14 -7.54 -1.73
CA GLY A 114 -18.15 -8.55 -2.08
C GLY A 114 -16.73 -8.24 -1.60
N ASN A 115 -15.77 -9.02 -2.10
CA ASN A 115 -14.37 -8.96 -1.65
C ASN A 115 -13.51 -8.02 -2.53
N GLU A 116 -14.11 -7.01 -3.15
CA GLU A 116 -13.37 -6.02 -3.91
C GLU A 116 -12.62 -5.06 -2.97
N ALA A 117 -11.50 -4.53 -3.47
CA ALA A 117 -10.73 -3.56 -2.74
C ALA A 117 -11.29 -2.15 -2.97
N HIS A 118 -11.62 -1.45 -1.90
CA HIS A 118 -12.04 -0.04 -1.92
C HIS A 118 -10.85 0.84 -1.61
N VAL A 119 -10.49 1.72 -2.54
CA VAL A 119 -9.35 2.65 -2.38
C VAL A 119 -9.86 4.04 -2.06
N PHE A 120 -9.30 4.61 -1.02
CA PHE A 120 -9.59 5.97 -0.58
C PHE A 120 -8.32 6.81 -0.65
N PHE A 121 -8.45 8.00 -1.22
CA PHE A 121 -7.34 8.95 -1.35
C PHE A 121 -7.49 10.08 -0.34
N ASP A 122 -6.37 10.60 0.14
CA ASP A 122 -6.27 11.76 1.02
C ASP A 122 -7.15 11.66 2.29
N VAL A 123 -7.28 10.45 2.84
CA VAL A 123 -8.03 10.24 4.08
C VAL A 123 -7.31 10.93 5.25
N PRO A 124 -7.98 11.83 5.98
CA PRO A 124 -7.37 12.46 7.13
C PRO A 124 -6.92 11.44 8.18
N VAL A 125 -5.72 11.64 8.73
CA VAL A 125 -5.24 10.83 9.85
C VAL A 125 -6.15 11.07 11.06
N GLY A 126 -6.55 10.00 11.74
CA GLY A 126 -7.44 10.06 12.90
C GLY A 126 -8.91 9.68 12.60
N VAL A 127 -9.27 9.50 11.34
CA VAL A 127 -10.58 8.90 10.98
C VAL A 127 -10.65 7.50 11.57
N SER A 128 -11.80 7.11 12.14
CA SER A 128 -11.92 5.78 12.75
C SER A 128 -11.93 4.66 11.69
N VAL A 129 -11.43 3.51 12.09
CA VAL A 129 -11.47 2.28 11.27
C VAL A 129 -12.91 1.94 10.86
N GLY A 130 -13.87 2.08 11.79
CA GLY A 130 -15.28 1.84 11.54
C GLY A 130 -15.85 2.77 10.47
N GLU A 131 -15.54 4.07 10.51
CA GLU A 131 -15.98 5.01 9.49
C GLU A 131 -15.43 4.64 8.10
N MET A 132 -14.19 4.18 8.02
CA MET A 132 -13.61 3.74 6.75
C MET A 132 -14.27 2.47 6.22
N ILE A 133 -14.61 1.53 7.11
CA ILE A 133 -15.34 0.31 6.75
C ILE A 133 -16.76 0.66 6.28
N GLU A 134 -17.45 1.56 6.96
CA GLU A 134 -18.78 2.01 6.54
C GLU A 134 -18.76 2.69 5.16
N LYS A 135 -17.76 3.52 4.90
CA LYS A 135 -17.56 4.13 3.57
C LYS A 135 -17.27 3.09 2.47
N ALA A 136 -16.71 1.94 2.84
CA ALA A 136 -16.46 0.82 1.95
C ALA A 136 -17.68 -0.11 1.78
N GLY A 137 -18.84 0.25 2.32
CA GLY A 137 -20.08 -0.52 2.20
C GLY A 137 -20.50 -1.23 3.49
N GLY A 138 -19.71 -1.16 4.56
CA GLY A 138 -19.97 -1.83 5.83
C GLY A 138 -19.63 -3.32 5.84
N ILE A 139 -19.67 -3.94 7.01
CA ILE A 139 -19.33 -5.36 7.21
C ILE A 139 -20.52 -6.24 6.78
N ASP A 140 -20.23 -7.31 6.04
CA ASP A 140 -21.21 -8.33 5.67
C ASP A 140 -21.35 -9.41 6.76
N GLY A 141 -22.28 -9.20 7.66
CA GLY A 141 -22.63 -10.16 8.72
C GLY A 141 -21.52 -10.38 9.75
N LYS A 142 -21.27 -11.64 10.14
CA LYS A 142 -20.22 -11.98 11.10
C LYS A 142 -18.84 -11.92 10.46
N TYR A 143 -17.86 -11.41 11.19
CA TYR A 143 -16.47 -11.32 10.76
C TYR A 143 -15.52 -11.89 11.85
N GLY A 144 -14.29 -12.21 11.47
CA GLY A 144 -13.26 -12.67 12.40
C GLY A 144 -12.59 -11.50 13.11
N GLU A 145 -11.61 -10.90 12.48
CA GLU A 145 -10.84 -9.79 13.01
C GLU A 145 -10.81 -8.61 12.03
N ILE A 146 -10.58 -7.43 12.59
CA ILE A 146 -10.22 -6.25 11.81
C ILE A 146 -8.72 -6.04 11.97
N ILE A 147 -8.00 -5.99 10.85
CA ILE A 147 -6.55 -5.82 10.83
C ILE A 147 -6.23 -4.45 10.20
N MET A 148 -5.49 -3.64 10.92
CA MET A 148 -4.96 -2.38 10.42
C MET A 148 -3.53 -2.59 9.91
N GLY A 149 -3.35 -2.50 8.59
CA GLY A 149 -2.11 -2.82 7.89
C GLY A 149 -2.27 -3.95 6.88
N GLY A 150 -1.15 -4.50 6.42
CA GLY A 150 -1.13 -5.65 5.50
C GLY A 150 -1.46 -6.97 6.20
N ALA A 151 -1.84 -7.99 5.41
CA ALA A 151 -2.25 -9.30 5.94
C ALA A 151 -1.19 -9.99 6.82
N PHE A 152 0.11 -9.77 6.57
CA PHE A 152 1.20 -10.37 7.35
C PHE A 152 1.80 -9.44 8.41
N THR A 153 1.72 -8.13 8.21
CA THR A 153 2.40 -7.14 9.08
C THR A 153 1.44 -6.28 9.86
N GLY A 154 0.14 -6.37 9.55
CA GLY A 154 -0.91 -5.63 10.23
C GLY A 154 -1.14 -6.14 11.65
N LYS A 155 -1.87 -5.34 12.42
CA LYS A 155 -2.23 -5.65 13.81
C LYS A 155 -3.74 -5.67 13.94
N SER A 156 -4.25 -6.57 14.77
CA SER A 156 -5.66 -6.57 15.15
C SER A 156 -6.03 -5.23 15.77
N THR A 157 -7.21 -4.74 15.45
CA THR A 157 -7.69 -3.42 15.86
C THR A 157 -9.20 -3.44 16.09
N THR A 158 -9.74 -2.34 16.57
CA THR A 158 -11.17 -2.14 16.85
C THR A 158 -11.76 -1.09 15.90
N LEU A 159 -13.10 -1.06 15.81
CA LEU A 159 -13.81 -0.11 14.93
C LEU A 159 -13.58 1.37 15.31
N ASP A 160 -13.41 1.64 16.60
CA ASP A 160 -13.19 2.97 17.15
C ASP A 160 -11.72 3.42 17.08
N ALA A 161 -10.81 2.53 16.74
CA ALA A 161 -9.39 2.86 16.62
C ALA A 161 -9.17 3.91 15.51
N PRO A 162 -8.35 4.94 15.76
CA PRO A 162 -8.04 5.94 14.74
C PRO A 162 -7.03 5.41 13.72
N THR A 163 -7.20 5.80 12.47
CA THR A 163 -6.17 5.62 11.44
C THR A 163 -4.95 6.49 11.75
N THR A 164 -3.78 6.00 11.38
CA THR A 164 -2.49 6.66 11.67
C THR A 164 -1.73 6.94 10.37
N LYS A 165 -0.62 7.65 10.47
CA LYS A 165 0.30 7.92 9.35
C LYS A 165 0.87 6.64 8.72
N THR A 166 0.81 5.51 9.42
CA THR A 166 1.28 4.22 8.94
C THR A 166 0.17 3.30 8.46
N THR A 167 -1.10 3.72 8.56
CA THR A 167 -2.25 2.94 8.10
C THR A 167 -2.38 3.00 6.58
N GLY A 168 -1.92 1.97 5.87
CA GLY A 168 -2.07 1.85 4.42
C GLY A 168 -3.23 0.95 4.01
N ALA A 169 -3.72 0.10 4.92
CA ALA A 169 -4.84 -0.80 4.65
C ALA A 169 -5.66 -1.11 5.91
N ILE A 170 -6.92 -1.47 5.68
CA ILE A 170 -7.82 -2.05 6.68
C ILE A 170 -8.38 -3.33 6.06
N LEU A 171 -8.23 -4.45 6.76
CA LEU A 171 -8.68 -5.75 6.30
C LEU A 171 -9.71 -6.31 7.29
N VAL A 172 -10.90 -6.64 6.80
CA VAL A 172 -11.94 -7.34 7.57
C VAL A 172 -11.87 -8.82 7.20
N THR A 173 -11.45 -9.68 8.15
CA THR A 173 -11.29 -11.11 7.89
C THR A 173 -12.62 -11.85 8.01
N VAL A 174 -12.69 -13.03 7.41
CA VAL A 174 -13.76 -13.98 7.68
C VAL A 174 -13.58 -14.57 9.08
N GLU A 175 -14.66 -15.02 9.70
CA GLU A 175 -14.60 -15.80 10.94
C GLU A 175 -13.83 -17.10 10.64
N PHE A 176 -12.76 -17.36 11.38
CA PHE A 176 -12.04 -18.62 11.26
C PHE A 176 -12.83 -19.67 12.05
N PRO A 177 -13.08 -20.87 11.50
CA PRO A 177 -13.62 -21.95 12.27
C PRO A 177 -12.66 -22.27 13.42
N ASP A 178 -13.23 -22.46 14.64
CA ASP A 178 -12.44 -22.90 15.78
C ASP A 178 -11.71 -24.20 15.45
N LEU A 179 -10.38 -24.12 15.36
CA LEU A 179 -9.51 -25.27 15.13
C LEU A 179 -9.27 -26.08 16.44
N HIS A 180 -9.94 -25.70 17.50
CA HIS A 180 -9.89 -26.34 18.82
C HIS A 180 -11.23 -27.00 19.15
N GLY A 181 -11.59 -27.99 18.36
CA GLY A 181 -12.64 -28.95 18.65
C GLY A 181 -12.05 -30.24 19.21
#